data_3a2b0a215843a673695b4b5d7f8aef5e
#
_entry.id   3a2b0a215843a673695b4b5d7f8aef5e
#
_cell.length_a   1.000
_cell.length_b   1.000
_cell.length_c   1.000
_cell.angle_alpha   90.00
_cell.angle_beta   90.00
_cell.angle_gamma   90.00
#
_symmetry.space_group_name_H-M   'P 1'
#
loop_
_entity.id
_entity.type
_entity.pdbx_description
1 polymer ?
#
loop_
_entity_poly.entity_id
_entity_poly.type
_entity_poly.pdbx_seq_one_letter_code
_entity_poly.pdbx_strand_id
1 'polypeptide(L)'
;VGLQTDAPLKRAIVPNGGLRMVQSGLEAYGFKLDPKVEESYRLYRKDHNMGVFDAYSPDILACRKTGVITGLPDAYGRGRIIGDYRRVALYGVDFLVKDKQREKAELDFVDFTEDVLRTREELSEQIKALNELKKMAATYGYDISRPAATAQEAVQWTYFGYLGAVKEQNGAAMSIGRISSFLD
;
A
#
# COMPACT_ATOMS: atom_id res chain seq x y z
N VAL A 1 -15.46 -12.03 1.49
CA VAL A 1 -14.58 -11.29 0.59
C VAL A 1 -13.19 -11.36 1.16
N GLY A 2 -12.27 -12.01 0.48
CA GLY A 2 -10.87 -12.15 0.86
C GLY A 2 -9.97 -11.24 0.05
N LEU A 3 -8.70 -11.22 0.40
CA LEU A 3 -7.67 -10.70 -0.47
C LEU A 3 -7.68 -11.44 -1.80
N GLN A 4 -7.65 -10.70 -2.88
CA GLN A 4 -7.62 -11.30 -4.19
C GLN A 4 -6.25 -11.87 -4.48
N THR A 5 -6.23 -13.15 -4.76
CA THR A 5 -5.03 -13.90 -5.14
C THR A 5 -5.38 -14.75 -6.36
N ASP A 6 -4.37 -15.25 -7.05
CA ASP A 6 -4.52 -16.15 -8.18
C ASP A 6 -4.89 -17.59 -7.78
N ALA A 7 -4.87 -17.89 -6.47
CA ALA A 7 -5.26 -19.18 -5.93
C ALA A 7 -5.76 -19.06 -4.49
N PRO A 8 -6.64 -19.98 -4.04
CA PRO A 8 -7.06 -20.04 -2.65
C PRO A 8 -5.87 -20.18 -1.70
N LEU A 9 -5.93 -19.48 -0.55
CA LEU A 9 -4.91 -19.46 0.49
C LEU A 9 -3.52 -18.95 0.07
N LYS A 10 -3.37 -18.48 -1.15
CA LYS A 10 -2.10 -17.91 -1.61
C LYS A 10 -1.98 -16.46 -1.16
N ARG A 11 -0.85 -16.11 -0.58
CA ARG A 11 -0.57 -14.73 -0.18
C ARG A 11 -0.33 -13.85 -1.39
N ALA A 12 -1.10 -12.77 -1.53
CA ALA A 12 -0.82 -11.72 -2.49
C ALA A 12 0.30 -10.77 -2.00
N ILE A 13 0.49 -10.70 -0.69
CA ILE A 13 1.43 -9.79 -0.03
C ILE A 13 2.75 -10.51 0.21
N VAL A 14 3.58 -10.55 -0.82
CA VAL A 14 4.96 -11.01 -0.74
C VAL A 14 5.83 -10.14 -1.63
N PRO A 15 7.12 -10.02 -1.35
CA PRO A 15 8.04 -9.29 -2.21
C PRO A 15 7.88 -9.73 -3.67
N ASN A 16 7.65 -8.77 -4.55
CA ASN A 16 7.38 -9.01 -5.97
C ASN A 16 6.23 -9.99 -6.25
N GLY A 17 5.27 -10.12 -5.33
CA GLY A 17 4.13 -11.02 -5.49
C GLY A 17 3.32 -10.74 -6.75
N GLY A 18 3.05 -9.48 -7.05
CA GLY A 18 2.37 -9.07 -8.27
C GLY A 18 3.13 -9.45 -9.54
N LEU A 19 4.45 -9.24 -9.55
CA LEU A 19 5.30 -9.61 -10.67
C LEU A 19 5.31 -11.13 -10.88
N ARG A 20 5.43 -11.91 -9.80
CA ARG A 20 5.38 -13.37 -9.87
C ARG A 20 4.04 -13.89 -10.37
N MET A 21 2.94 -13.26 -9.98
CA MET A 21 1.61 -13.62 -10.47
C MET A 21 1.48 -13.39 -11.97
N VAL A 22 1.94 -12.23 -12.46
CA VAL A 22 1.96 -11.93 -13.91
C VAL A 22 2.86 -12.91 -14.64
N GLN A 23 4.04 -13.17 -14.13
CA GLN A 23 4.99 -14.13 -14.71
C GLN A 23 4.39 -15.51 -14.81
N SER A 24 3.85 -16.06 -13.71
CA SER A 24 3.18 -17.37 -13.70
C SER A 24 1.98 -17.42 -14.64
N GLY A 25 1.19 -16.33 -14.73
CA GLY A 25 0.08 -16.25 -15.66
C GLY A 25 0.53 -16.29 -17.12
N LEU A 26 1.56 -15.53 -17.46
CA LEU A 26 2.13 -15.54 -18.81
C LEU A 26 2.70 -16.91 -19.18
N GLU A 27 3.46 -17.52 -18.27
CA GLU A 27 4.06 -18.86 -18.47
C GLU A 27 3.00 -19.94 -18.69
N ALA A 28 1.87 -19.87 -17.99
CA ALA A 28 0.75 -20.80 -18.16
C ALA A 28 0.14 -20.75 -19.57
N TYR A 29 0.27 -19.63 -20.27
CA TYR A 29 -0.17 -19.47 -21.65
C TYR A 29 0.98 -19.52 -22.68
N GLY A 30 2.17 -19.93 -22.26
CA GLY A 30 3.34 -20.05 -23.15
C GLY A 30 4.05 -18.74 -23.48
N PHE A 31 3.74 -17.66 -22.77
CA PHE A 31 4.40 -16.38 -22.94
C PHE A 31 5.47 -16.15 -21.87
N LYS A 32 6.40 -15.27 -22.16
CA LYS A 32 7.42 -14.81 -21.21
C LYS A 32 7.21 -13.34 -20.88
N LEU A 33 7.53 -12.95 -19.66
CA LEU A 33 7.54 -11.56 -19.27
C LEU A 33 8.62 -10.82 -20.04
N ASP A 34 8.29 -9.62 -20.55
CA ASP A 34 9.26 -8.74 -21.18
C ASP A 34 10.35 -8.33 -20.16
N PRO A 35 11.64 -8.56 -20.46
CA PRO A 35 12.73 -8.22 -19.53
C PRO A 35 12.75 -6.75 -19.12
N LYS A 36 12.37 -5.83 -20.00
CA LYS A 36 12.28 -4.40 -19.67
C LYS A 36 11.18 -4.09 -18.65
N VAL A 37 10.07 -4.81 -18.76
CA VAL A 37 8.97 -4.70 -17.79
C VAL A 37 9.41 -5.26 -16.44
N GLU A 38 10.10 -6.39 -16.43
CA GLU A 38 10.65 -6.98 -15.22
C GLU A 38 11.67 -6.06 -14.55
N GLU A 39 12.60 -5.51 -15.30
CA GLU A 39 13.61 -4.56 -14.83
C GLU A 39 12.95 -3.30 -14.25
N SER A 40 12.01 -2.70 -14.96
CA SER A 40 11.24 -1.56 -14.50
C SER A 40 10.51 -1.84 -13.17
N TYR A 41 9.91 -3.01 -13.06
CA TYR A 41 9.21 -3.42 -11.84
C TYR A 41 10.17 -3.56 -10.65
N ARG A 42 11.33 -4.18 -10.87
CA ARG A 42 12.37 -4.36 -9.84
C ARG A 42 13.01 -3.03 -9.44
N LEU A 43 13.15 -2.10 -10.36
CA LEU A 43 13.78 -0.82 -10.11
C LEU A 43 12.87 0.13 -9.32
N TYR A 44 11.59 0.23 -9.71
CA TYR A 44 10.66 1.22 -9.17
C TYR A 44 9.68 0.66 -8.14
N ARG A 45 9.56 -0.67 -8.01
CA ARG A 45 8.67 -1.34 -7.06
C ARG A 45 9.43 -2.12 -5.99
N LYS A 46 10.54 -1.57 -5.55
CA LYS A 46 11.29 -2.13 -4.42
C LYS A 46 10.42 -2.09 -3.16
N ASP A 47 10.31 -3.24 -2.51
CA ASP A 47 9.82 -3.27 -1.15
C ASP A 47 10.91 -2.81 -0.18
N HIS A 48 10.51 -2.53 1.08
CA HIS A 48 11.48 -2.04 2.04
C HIS A 48 12.55 -3.07 2.41
N ASN A 49 12.25 -4.37 2.33
CA ASN A 49 13.25 -5.41 2.55
C ASN A 49 14.35 -5.31 1.50
N MET A 50 13.96 -5.16 0.25
CA MET A 50 14.93 -4.96 -0.84
C MET A 50 15.75 -3.69 -0.62
N GLY A 51 15.10 -2.58 -0.23
CA GLY A 51 15.79 -1.33 0.06
C GLY A 51 16.79 -1.45 1.21
N VAL A 52 16.44 -2.16 2.28
CA VAL A 52 17.36 -2.41 3.41
C VAL A 52 18.53 -3.27 2.99
N PHE A 53 18.30 -4.36 2.27
CA PHE A 53 19.37 -5.24 1.80
C PHE A 53 20.29 -4.56 0.79
N ASP A 54 19.77 -3.72 -0.07
CA ASP A 54 20.54 -2.93 -1.04
C ASP A 54 21.42 -1.87 -0.34
N ALA A 55 21.03 -1.41 0.86
CA ALA A 55 21.80 -0.46 1.64
C ALA A 55 22.96 -1.09 2.42
N TYR A 56 23.00 -2.40 2.59
CA TYR A 56 24.09 -3.07 3.29
C TYR A 56 25.36 -3.14 2.43
N SER A 57 26.49 -2.86 3.06
CA SER A 57 27.80 -3.08 2.41
C SER A 57 28.05 -4.56 2.13
N PRO A 58 28.92 -4.89 1.15
CA PRO A 58 29.32 -6.28 0.91
C PRO A 58 29.85 -6.98 2.15
N ASP A 59 30.55 -6.28 3.02
CA ASP A 59 31.12 -6.83 4.27
C ASP A 59 30.02 -7.20 5.25
N ILE A 60 28.99 -6.36 5.42
CA ILE A 60 27.83 -6.66 6.25
C ILE A 60 27.09 -7.88 5.72
N LEU A 61 26.91 -7.97 4.40
CA LEU A 61 26.27 -9.12 3.78
C LEU A 61 27.08 -10.41 3.95
N ALA A 62 28.40 -10.32 3.87
CA ALA A 62 29.30 -11.46 4.13
C ALA A 62 29.23 -11.90 5.60
N CYS A 63 29.29 -10.99 6.54
CA CYS A 63 29.14 -11.27 7.97
C CYS A 63 27.77 -11.89 8.30
N ARG A 64 26.71 -11.42 7.65
CA ARG A 64 25.39 -11.99 7.79
C ARG A 64 25.32 -13.42 7.24
N LYS A 65 25.90 -13.66 6.06
CA LYS A 65 25.94 -14.99 5.43
C LYS A 65 26.68 -16.02 6.28
N THR A 66 27.74 -15.61 6.97
CA THR A 66 28.53 -16.47 7.85
C THR A 66 27.96 -16.59 9.27
N GLY A 67 26.90 -15.86 9.59
CA GLY A 67 26.29 -15.88 10.92
C GLY A 67 27.06 -15.10 11.99
N VAL A 68 28.08 -14.36 11.63
CA VAL A 68 28.83 -13.46 12.55
C VAL A 68 27.91 -12.34 13.05
N ILE A 69 27.04 -11.84 12.19
CA ILE A 69 26.02 -10.86 12.53
C ILE A 69 24.66 -11.53 12.37
N THR A 70 23.86 -11.48 13.44
CA THR A 70 22.47 -11.94 13.44
C THR A 70 21.58 -10.81 13.94
N GLY A 71 20.29 -10.85 13.59
CA GLY A 71 19.32 -9.89 14.12
C GLY A 71 19.57 -8.45 13.69
N LEU A 72 20.05 -8.23 12.49
CA LEU A 72 20.15 -6.88 11.94
C LEU A 72 18.79 -6.18 12.00
N PRO A 73 18.76 -4.86 12.31
CA PRO A 73 17.56 -4.05 12.24
C PRO A 73 17.18 -3.91 10.78
N ASP A 74 16.44 -4.87 10.33
CA ASP A 74 16.10 -5.04 8.93
C ASP A 74 14.64 -4.69 8.67
N ALA A 75 14.10 -5.42 7.77
CA ALA A 75 12.74 -5.43 7.35
C ALA A 75 11.68 -5.37 8.47
N TYR A 76 12.00 -5.80 9.66
CA TYR A 76 11.09 -5.81 10.81
C TYR A 76 11.15 -4.52 11.64
N GLY A 77 12.05 -3.61 11.32
CA GLY A 77 12.15 -2.29 11.93
C GLY A 77 10.97 -1.37 11.63
N ARG A 78 10.08 -1.75 10.73
CA ARG A 78 8.82 -1.06 10.55
C ARG A 78 7.94 -1.24 11.77
N GLY A 79 7.52 -0.14 12.35
CA GLY A 79 6.50 -0.13 13.35
C GLY A 79 5.25 -0.87 12.86
N ARG A 80 4.62 -1.63 13.73
CA ARG A 80 3.29 -2.14 13.48
C ARG A 80 2.34 -0.97 13.57
N ILE A 81 1.70 -0.62 12.46
CA ILE A 81 0.81 0.52 12.39
C ILE A 81 -0.63 0.00 12.44
N ILE A 82 -1.43 0.61 13.29
CA ILE A 82 -2.88 0.52 13.22
C ILE A 82 -3.34 1.80 12.54
N GLY A 83 -3.74 1.70 11.29
CA GLY A 83 -4.30 2.85 10.56
C GLY A 83 -5.74 3.13 10.98
N ASP A 84 -6.16 4.37 10.90
CA ASP A 84 -7.57 4.72 11.07
C ASP A 84 -8.32 4.55 9.73
N TYR A 85 -8.63 3.30 9.43
CA TYR A 85 -9.36 2.94 8.20
C TYR A 85 -10.83 3.35 8.22
N ARG A 86 -11.36 3.80 9.38
CA ARG A 86 -12.73 4.30 9.55
C ARG A 86 -12.97 5.56 8.73
N ARG A 87 -11.94 6.34 8.45
CA ARG A 87 -12.08 7.61 7.73
C ARG A 87 -12.82 7.45 6.41
N VAL A 88 -12.62 6.34 5.69
CA VAL A 88 -13.35 6.05 4.46
C VAL A 88 -14.84 5.84 4.73
N ALA A 89 -15.19 5.14 5.81
CA ALA A 89 -16.57 4.91 6.19
C ALA A 89 -17.26 6.18 6.73
N LEU A 90 -16.54 6.96 7.54
CA LEU A 90 -17.08 8.15 8.21
C LEU A 90 -17.28 9.34 7.24
N TYR A 91 -16.39 9.52 6.30
CA TYR A 91 -16.36 10.74 5.48
C TYR A 91 -16.63 10.48 4.00
N GLY A 92 -16.39 9.28 3.51
CA GLY A 92 -16.35 8.99 2.08
C GLY A 92 -15.10 9.54 1.38
N VAL A 93 -14.77 8.96 0.25
CA VAL A 93 -13.55 9.30 -0.48
C VAL A 93 -13.59 10.72 -1.04
N ASP A 94 -14.74 11.20 -1.49
CA ASP A 94 -14.83 12.54 -2.07
C ASP A 94 -14.54 13.66 -1.05
N PHE A 95 -14.96 13.47 0.19
CA PHE A 95 -14.58 14.39 1.27
C PHE A 95 -13.07 14.34 1.53
N LEU A 96 -12.49 13.15 1.63
CA LEU A 96 -11.06 12.98 1.88
C LEU A 96 -10.20 13.60 0.76
N VAL A 97 -10.63 13.47 -0.49
CA VAL A 97 -9.97 14.12 -1.64
C VAL A 97 -10.02 15.64 -1.52
N LYS A 98 -11.20 16.19 -1.22
CA LYS A 98 -11.36 17.66 -1.03
C LYS A 98 -10.52 18.18 0.13
N ASP A 99 -10.44 17.44 1.23
CA ASP A 99 -9.62 17.79 2.39
C ASP A 99 -8.14 17.87 2.00
N LYS A 100 -7.63 16.87 1.28
CA LYS A 100 -6.25 16.87 0.77
C LYS A 100 -5.98 17.95 -0.28
N GLN A 101 -6.97 18.26 -1.11
CA GLN A 101 -6.86 19.38 -2.05
C GLN A 101 -6.76 20.72 -1.32
N ARG A 102 -7.51 20.89 -0.23
CA ARG A 102 -7.43 22.09 0.63
C ARG A 102 -6.05 22.19 1.27
N GLU A 103 -5.57 21.12 1.93
CA GLU A 103 -4.23 21.08 2.53
C GLU A 103 -3.15 21.45 1.48
N LYS A 104 -3.28 20.92 0.27
CA LYS A 104 -2.34 21.22 -0.81
C LYS A 104 -2.39 22.70 -1.25
N ALA A 105 -3.58 23.28 -1.32
CA ALA A 105 -3.75 24.70 -1.67
C ALA A 105 -3.20 25.64 -0.60
N GLU A 106 -3.27 25.27 0.67
CA GLU A 106 -2.67 26.03 1.77
C GLU A 106 -1.16 26.17 1.64
N LEU A 107 -0.49 25.20 1.01
CA LEU A 107 0.95 25.25 0.73
C LEU A 107 1.34 26.24 -0.36
N ASP A 108 0.39 26.77 -1.13
CA ASP A 108 0.66 27.78 -2.17
C ASP A 108 1.04 29.15 -1.57
N PHE A 109 0.77 29.34 -0.28
CA PHE A 109 1.03 30.58 0.46
C PHE A 109 2.26 30.51 1.36
N VAL A 110 3.03 29.43 1.32
CA VAL A 110 4.26 29.26 2.11
C VAL A 110 5.49 29.38 1.23
N ASP A 111 6.63 29.69 1.87
CA ASP A 111 7.91 29.75 1.18
C ASP A 111 8.24 28.43 0.46
N PHE A 112 8.77 28.57 -0.74
CA PHE A 112 9.05 27.45 -1.62
C PHE A 112 10.33 26.71 -1.19
N THR A 113 10.17 25.75 -0.28
CA THR A 113 11.25 24.90 0.24
C THR A 113 11.16 23.49 -0.29
N GLU A 114 12.24 22.70 -0.13
CA GLU A 114 12.25 21.29 -0.50
C GLU A 114 11.16 20.50 0.25
N ASP A 115 10.95 20.79 1.52
CA ASP A 115 9.93 20.13 2.33
C ASP A 115 8.51 20.45 1.84
N VAL A 116 8.27 21.68 1.42
CA VAL A 116 6.98 22.09 0.80
C VAL A 116 6.77 21.33 -0.51
N LEU A 117 7.80 21.22 -1.35
CA LEU A 117 7.72 20.42 -2.58
C LEU A 117 7.37 18.98 -2.32
N ARG A 118 8.09 18.33 -1.40
CA ARG A 118 7.84 16.94 -1.02
C ARG A 118 6.43 16.74 -0.47
N THR A 119 5.97 17.65 0.39
CA THR A 119 4.62 17.60 0.94
C THR A 119 3.56 17.74 -0.16
N ARG A 120 3.77 18.63 -1.13
CA ARG A 120 2.86 18.78 -2.28
C ARG A 120 2.81 17.53 -3.16
N GLU A 121 3.96 16.91 -3.40
CA GLU A 121 4.05 15.64 -4.12
C GLU A 121 3.28 14.54 -3.38
N GLU A 122 3.53 14.40 -2.09
CA GLU A 122 2.85 13.42 -1.25
C GLU A 122 1.33 13.60 -1.26
N LEU A 123 0.84 14.83 -1.07
CA LEU A 123 -0.59 15.13 -1.14
C LEU A 123 -1.19 14.82 -2.51
N SER A 124 -0.42 15.04 -3.58
CA SER A 124 -0.86 14.69 -4.94
C SER A 124 -1.00 13.18 -5.13
N GLU A 125 -0.05 12.41 -4.62
CA GLU A 125 -0.12 10.95 -4.66
C GLU A 125 -1.24 10.40 -3.75
N GLN A 126 -1.48 11.00 -2.58
CA GLN A 126 -2.61 10.65 -1.72
C GLN A 126 -3.95 10.88 -2.43
N ILE A 127 -4.13 12.01 -3.10
CA ILE A 127 -5.33 12.32 -3.88
C ILE A 127 -5.54 11.30 -5.00
N LYS A 128 -4.47 10.96 -5.71
CA LYS A 128 -4.50 9.93 -6.77
C LYS A 128 -4.88 8.58 -6.20
N ALA A 129 -4.24 8.14 -5.11
CA ALA A 129 -4.53 6.87 -4.47
C ALA A 129 -5.99 6.76 -3.97
N LEU A 130 -6.53 7.83 -3.39
CA LEU A 130 -7.94 7.90 -2.98
C LEU A 130 -8.89 7.72 -4.19
N ASN A 131 -8.59 8.36 -5.31
CA ASN A 131 -9.40 8.21 -6.52
C ASN A 131 -9.28 6.80 -7.12
N GLU A 132 -8.13 6.17 -7.02
CA GLU A 132 -7.95 4.77 -7.44
C GLU A 132 -8.67 3.79 -6.51
N LEU A 133 -8.66 4.05 -5.20
CA LEU A 133 -9.45 3.29 -4.23
C LEU A 133 -10.96 3.33 -4.58
N LYS A 134 -11.46 4.50 -4.96
CA LYS A 134 -12.84 4.68 -5.41
C LYS A 134 -13.14 3.87 -6.68
N LYS A 135 -12.23 3.90 -7.67
CA LYS A 135 -12.36 3.07 -8.87
C LYS A 135 -12.35 1.58 -8.55
N MET A 136 -11.45 1.15 -7.67
CA MET A 136 -11.41 -0.24 -7.21
C MET A 136 -12.72 -0.66 -6.57
N ALA A 137 -13.28 0.11 -5.65
CA ALA A 137 -14.56 -0.20 -5.01
C ALA A 137 -15.70 -0.29 -6.03
N ALA A 138 -15.71 0.58 -7.03
CA ALA A 138 -16.69 0.56 -8.10
C ALA A 138 -16.66 -0.74 -8.92
N THR A 139 -15.50 -1.37 -9.10
CA THR A 139 -15.40 -2.69 -9.77
C THR A 139 -16.11 -3.80 -9.00
N TYR A 140 -16.32 -3.62 -7.70
CA TYR A 140 -17.09 -4.52 -6.83
C TYR A 140 -18.54 -4.09 -6.64
N GLY A 141 -18.98 -3.04 -7.34
CA GLY A 141 -20.36 -2.54 -7.27
C GLY A 141 -20.64 -1.62 -6.07
N TYR A 142 -19.61 -1.07 -5.44
CA TYR A 142 -19.75 -0.19 -4.29
C TYR A 142 -19.35 1.26 -4.61
N ASP A 143 -20.16 2.20 -4.14
CA ASP A 143 -19.88 3.63 -4.22
C ASP A 143 -19.38 4.16 -2.86
N ILE A 144 -18.08 4.23 -2.69
CA ILE A 144 -17.39 4.77 -1.50
C ILE A 144 -17.14 6.27 -1.57
N SER A 145 -17.71 6.97 -2.53
CA SER A 145 -17.57 8.43 -2.66
C SER A 145 -18.19 9.18 -1.47
N ARG A 146 -19.21 8.61 -0.88
CA ARG A 146 -20.02 9.12 0.24
C ARG A 146 -19.73 8.37 1.55
N PRO A 147 -20.11 8.93 2.72
CA PRO A 147 -20.14 8.19 3.97
C PRO A 147 -20.97 6.91 3.89
N ALA A 148 -20.61 5.92 4.70
CA ALA A 148 -21.38 4.71 4.86
C ALA A 148 -22.75 5.03 5.51
N ALA A 149 -23.83 4.45 4.99
CA ALA A 149 -25.17 4.64 5.50
C ALA A 149 -25.69 3.45 6.33
N THR A 150 -25.03 2.30 6.23
CA THR A 150 -25.40 1.08 6.96
C THR A 150 -24.16 0.45 7.60
N ALA A 151 -24.34 -0.39 8.61
CA ALA A 151 -23.28 -1.14 9.25
C ALA A 151 -22.50 -2.02 8.24
N GLN A 152 -23.22 -2.62 7.28
CA GLN A 152 -22.60 -3.40 6.22
C GLN A 152 -21.68 -2.54 5.35
N GLU A 153 -22.14 -1.36 4.95
CA GLU A 153 -21.31 -0.40 4.21
C GLU A 153 -20.13 0.05 5.05
N ALA A 154 -20.30 0.37 6.33
CA ALA A 154 -19.24 0.80 7.21
C ALA A 154 -18.10 -0.23 7.29
N VAL A 155 -18.44 -1.50 7.45
CA VAL A 155 -17.46 -2.60 7.42
C VAL A 155 -16.80 -2.71 6.06
N GLN A 156 -17.55 -2.63 4.97
CA GLN A 156 -17.03 -2.78 3.62
C GLN A 156 -16.12 -1.59 3.23
N TRP A 157 -16.50 -0.35 3.58
CA TRP A 157 -15.67 0.85 3.32
C TRP A 157 -14.36 0.80 4.12
N THR A 158 -14.43 0.41 5.39
CA THR A 158 -13.26 0.20 6.24
C THR A 158 -12.34 -0.87 5.64
N TYR A 159 -12.92 -1.96 5.12
CA TYR A 159 -12.16 -3.02 4.47
C TYR A 159 -11.45 -2.54 3.19
N PHE A 160 -12.08 -1.72 2.37
CA PHE A 160 -11.42 -1.13 1.20
C PHE A 160 -10.24 -0.25 1.60
N GLY A 161 -10.39 0.59 2.61
CA GLY A 161 -9.29 1.39 3.15
C GLY A 161 -8.13 0.52 3.65
N TYR A 162 -8.44 -0.55 4.35
CA TYR A 162 -7.45 -1.52 4.82
C TYR A 162 -6.72 -2.21 3.65
N LEU A 163 -7.44 -2.62 2.60
CA LEU A 163 -6.84 -3.26 1.43
C LEU A 163 -5.82 -2.36 0.73
N GLY A 164 -6.14 -1.09 0.57
CA GLY A 164 -5.22 -0.11 0.01
C GLY A 164 -3.90 -0.07 0.78
N ALA A 165 -3.98 0.05 2.11
CA ALA A 165 -2.81 0.11 2.97
C ALA A 165 -2.02 -1.21 3.00
N VAL A 166 -2.69 -2.36 3.08
CA VAL A 166 -2.04 -3.68 3.12
C VAL A 166 -1.23 -3.95 1.85
N LYS A 167 -1.74 -3.51 0.71
CA LYS A 167 -1.08 -3.74 -0.58
C LYS A 167 0.25 -3.00 -0.68
N GLU A 168 0.32 -1.81 -0.11
CA GLU A 168 1.55 -1.00 -0.08
C GLU A 168 2.54 -1.47 0.99
N GLN A 169 2.08 -2.10 2.05
CA GLN A 169 2.92 -2.53 3.17
C GLN A 169 3.74 -3.80 2.91
N ASN A 170 3.46 -4.52 1.86
CA ASN A 170 4.25 -5.66 1.37
C ASN A 170 4.67 -6.64 2.48
N GLY A 171 3.72 -7.11 3.26
CA GLY A 171 3.91 -8.17 4.25
C GLY A 171 4.27 -7.69 5.67
N ALA A 172 4.28 -6.40 5.95
CA ALA A 172 4.34 -5.92 7.32
C ALA A 172 3.10 -6.38 8.11
N ALA A 173 3.26 -6.63 9.40
CA ALA A 173 2.13 -6.96 10.27
C ALA A 173 1.25 -5.71 10.43
N MET A 174 0.01 -5.83 10.03
CA MET A 174 -1.00 -4.76 10.15
C MET A 174 -2.20 -5.26 10.94
N SER A 175 -2.79 -4.38 11.73
CA SER A 175 -4.02 -4.65 12.46
C SER A 175 -5.12 -3.70 11.98
N ILE A 176 -6.33 -4.22 11.86
CA ILE A 176 -7.52 -3.39 11.63
C ILE A 176 -7.93 -2.66 12.92
N GLY A 177 -7.34 -3.03 14.05
CA GLY A 177 -7.77 -2.54 15.34
C GLY A 177 -9.00 -3.28 15.87
N ARG A 178 -9.72 -2.64 16.76
CA ARG A 178 -10.93 -3.19 17.37
C ARG A 178 -12.14 -2.90 16.49
N ILE A 179 -12.60 -3.90 15.73
CA ILE A 179 -13.71 -3.73 14.77
C ILE A 179 -14.99 -3.24 15.46
N SER A 180 -15.26 -3.68 16.69
CA SER A 180 -16.44 -3.23 17.43
C SER A 180 -16.48 -1.71 17.64
N SER A 181 -15.32 -1.04 17.73
CA SER A 181 -15.28 0.41 17.84
C SER A 181 -15.45 1.13 16.51
N PHE A 182 -15.58 0.40 15.41
CA PHE A 182 -15.85 0.97 14.08
C PHE A 182 -17.35 0.97 13.76
N LEU A 183 -18.14 0.27 14.57
CA LEU A 183 -19.59 0.09 14.38
C LEU A 183 -20.42 0.89 15.38
N ASP A 184 -19.78 1.47 16.39
CA ASP A 184 -20.40 2.38 17.37
C ASP A 184 -20.42 3.81 16.83
#